data_1ce3ca1e0672f5f1cc7267f93248802b
#
_entry.id   1ce3ca1e0672f5f1cc7267f93248802b
#
_cell.length_a   1.000
_cell.length_b   1.000
_cell.length_c   1.000
_cell.angle_alpha   90.00
_cell.angle_beta   90.00
_cell.angle_gamma   90.00
#
_symmetry.space_group_name_H-M   'P 1'
#
loop_
_entity.id
_entity.type
_entity.pdbx_description
1 polymer ?
#
loop_
_entity_poly.entity_id
_entity_poly.type
_entity_poly.pdbx_seq_one_letter_code
_entity_poly.pdbx_strand_id
1 'polypeptide(L)'
;MINYKLSFIESPSEIEINLNSSKSESNRLLIIKSLSDNKIELENLSHANDTVLLKNLIRSSSQNIWDAEDAGTTMRFLTSFLAITKQGVLLTGTERMKKRPIKILVDALNKIGAEISYTEKDGYPPIKINRKISQIKESISIRGDISSQYISSLLMIAPVLPNGLKIDVMPPFYSKPYVCLLYTSPSPRDPT
;
A
#
# COMPACT_ATOMS: atom_id res chain seq x y z
N MET A 1 -8.76 -0.83 -32.89
CA MET A 1 -9.79 -1.44 -32.02
C MET A 1 -9.65 -2.94 -32.19
N ILE A 2 -9.42 -3.67 -31.08
CA ILE A 2 -9.31 -5.14 -31.14
C ILE A 2 -10.72 -5.70 -30.94
N ASN A 3 -11.20 -6.48 -31.90
CA ASN A 3 -12.50 -7.11 -31.82
C ASN A 3 -12.33 -8.57 -31.39
N TYR A 4 -13.07 -8.98 -30.37
CA TYR A 4 -13.13 -10.36 -29.91
C TYR A 4 -14.46 -10.99 -30.37
N LYS A 5 -14.38 -12.22 -30.93
CA LYS A 5 -15.54 -13.04 -31.24
C LYS A 5 -15.61 -14.18 -30.24
N LEU A 6 -16.73 -14.30 -29.55
CA LEU A 6 -17.02 -15.43 -28.68
C LEU A 6 -17.89 -16.42 -29.43
N SER A 7 -17.54 -17.71 -29.38
CA SER A 7 -18.34 -18.80 -29.94
C SER A 7 -18.49 -19.91 -28.91
N PHE A 8 -19.63 -20.58 -28.95
CA PHE A 8 -19.89 -21.75 -28.11
C PHE A 8 -19.06 -22.94 -28.62
N ILE A 9 -18.51 -23.73 -27.67
CA ILE A 9 -17.78 -24.98 -27.95
C ILE A 9 -18.57 -26.12 -27.30
N GLU A 10 -19.05 -27.06 -28.08
CA GLU A 10 -19.89 -28.18 -27.58
C GLU A 10 -19.09 -29.19 -26.74
N SER A 11 -17.82 -29.34 -27.00
CA SER A 11 -16.94 -30.27 -26.25
C SER A 11 -15.67 -29.52 -25.82
N PRO A 12 -15.61 -28.99 -24.59
CA PRO A 12 -14.41 -28.36 -24.12
C PRO A 12 -13.31 -29.40 -23.97
N SER A 13 -12.22 -29.24 -24.71
CA SER A 13 -10.96 -29.94 -24.43
C SER A 13 -10.35 -29.37 -23.13
N GLU A 14 -9.45 -30.12 -22.52
CA GLU A 14 -8.65 -29.58 -21.42
C GLU A 14 -7.96 -28.27 -21.86
N ILE A 15 -8.17 -27.21 -21.11
CA ILE A 15 -7.59 -25.89 -21.38
C ILE A 15 -6.69 -25.56 -20.21
N GLU A 16 -5.41 -25.38 -20.47
CA GLU A 16 -4.48 -24.82 -19.51
C GLU A 16 -4.53 -23.28 -19.58
N ILE A 17 -4.83 -22.66 -18.45
CA ILE A 17 -4.87 -21.19 -18.34
C ILE A 17 -3.77 -20.75 -17.37
N ASN A 18 -2.76 -20.08 -17.90
CA ASN A 18 -1.72 -19.45 -17.09
C ASN A 18 -2.19 -18.08 -16.61
N LEU A 19 -2.51 -17.98 -15.32
CA LEU A 19 -2.95 -16.73 -14.69
C LEU A 19 -1.76 -15.85 -14.29
N ASN A 20 -1.92 -14.55 -14.52
CA ASN A 20 -0.98 -13.56 -13.99
C ASN A 20 -1.12 -13.46 -12.47
N SER A 21 0.00 -13.21 -11.79
CA SER A 21 0.03 -13.01 -10.34
C SER A 21 -0.80 -11.81 -9.92
N SER A 22 -1.38 -11.89 -8.72
CA SER A 22 -2.23 -10.84 -8.16
C SER A 22 -1.43 -9.57 -7.88
N LYS A 23 -1.79 -8.46 -8.54
CA LYS A 23 -1.23 -7.13 -8.25
C LYS A 23 -1.45 -6.72 -6.78
N SER A 24 -2.65 -6.98 -6.26
CA SER A 24 -3.04 -6.60 -4.91
C SER A 24 -2.23 -7.31 -3.84
N GLU A 25 -1.90 -8.55 -4.05
CA GLU A 25 -1.05 -9.36 -3.17
C GLU A 25 0.41 -8.97 -3.32
N SER A 26 0.93 -8.93 -4.54
CA SER A 26 2.32 -8.55 -4.83
C SER A 26 2.73 -7.21 -4.20
N ASN A 27 1.85 -6.19 -4.28
CA ASN A 27 2.15 -4.89 -3.70
C ASN A 27 2.19 -4.93 -2.16
N ARG A 28 1.36 -5.74 -1.51
CA ARG A 28 1.41 -5.95 -0.06
C ARG A 28 2.69 -6.67 0.35
N LEU A 29 3.00 -7.76 -0.33
CA LEU A 29 4.20 -8.56 -0.06
C LEU A 29 5.49 -7.76 -0.25
N LEU A 30 5.57 -6.85 -1.23
CA LEU A 30 6.72 -5.96 -1.41
C LEU A 30 6.93 -5.03 -0.20
N ILE A 31 5.88 -4.47 0.35
CA ILE A 31 5.96 -3.64 1.56
C ILE A 31 6.37 -4.49 2.77
N ILE A 32 5.72 -5.64 2.98
CA ILE A 32 6.02 -6.55 4.10
C ILE A 32 7.49 -7.01 4.03
N LYS A 33 7.95 -7.46 2.86
CA LYS A 33 9.35 -7.82 2.65
C LYS A 33 10.31 -6.70 3.06
N SER A 34 10.01 -5.48 2.63
CA SER A 34 10.87 -4.32 2.92
C SER A 34 10.88 -3.93 4.40
N LEU A 35 9.78 -4.21 5.12
CA LEU A 35 9.67 -3.99 6.57
C LEU A 35 10.26 -5.13 7.40
N SER A 36 10.49 -6.31 6.81
CA SER A 36 11.13 -7.47 7.44
C SER A 36 12.63 -7.57 7.18
N ASP A 37 13.30 -6.45 6.87
CA ASP A 37 14.73 -6.40 6.51
C ASP A 37 15.11 -7.32 5.35
N ASN A 38 14.17 -7.50 4.41
CA ASN A 38 14.31 -8.36 3.22
C ASN A 38 14.54 -9.86 3.52
N LYS A 39 14.17 -10.34 4.71
CA LYS A 39 14.29 -11.76 5.09
C LYS A 39 13.33 -12.68 4.33
N ILE A 40 12.31 -12.12 3.68
CA ILE A 40 11.29 -12.85 2.93
C ILE A 40 11.68 -12.90 1.46
N GLU A 41 11.73 -14.09 0.87
CA GLU A 41 11.85 -14.25 -0.57
C GLU A 41 10.48 -14.21 -1.23
N LEU A 42 10.37 -13.52 -2.36
CA LEU A 42 9.14 -13.40 -3.12
C LEU A 42 9.35 -13.91 -4.54
N GLU A 43 8.54 -14.89 -4.90
CA GLU A 43 8.50 -15.46 -6.23
C GLU A 43 7.24 -15.04 -6.97
N ASN A 44 7.25 -15.11 -8.27
CA ASN A 44 6.11 -14.87 -9.15
C ASN A 44 5.34 -13.55 -8.85
N LEU A 45 6.07 -12.45 -8.69
CA LEU A 45 5.44 -11.13 -8.51
C LEU A 45 4.71 -10.70 -9.78
N SER A 46 3.63 -9.96 -9.60
CA SER A 46 2.86 -9.37 -10.69
C SER A 46 3.71 -8.43 -11.57
N HIS A 47 3.51 -8.52 -12.88
CA HIS A 47 4.12 -7.63 -13.87
C HIS A 47 3.29 -6.34 -14.11
N ALA A 48 2.24 -6.09 -13.32
CA ALA A 48 1.47 -4.86 -13.41
C ALA A 48 2.35 -3.64 -13.13
N ASN A 49 2.12 -2.55 -13.87
CA ASN A 49 2.91 -1.31 -13.75
C ASN A 49 3.04 -0.81 -12.32
N ASP A 50 1.94 -0.83 -11.55
CA ASP A 50 1.96 -0.44 -10.11
C ASP A 50 2.97 -1.26 -9.30
N THR A 51 3.07 -2.58 -9.56
CA THR A 51 3.98 -3.47 -8.83
C THR A 51 5.44 -3.23 -9.23
N VAL A 52 5.69 -3.07 -10.51
CA VAL A 52 7.03 -2.79 -11.04
C VAL A 52 7.52 -1.43 -10.51
N LEU A 53 6.66 -0.41 -10.55
CA LEU A 53 6.96 0.92 -10.01
C LEU A 53 7.27 0.86 -8.50
N LEU A 54 6.42 0.22 -7.71
CA LEU A 54 6.62 0.08 -6.27
C LEU A 54 7.95 -0.61 -5.95
N LYS A 55 8.25 -1.72 -6.65
CA LYS A 55 9.52 -2.45 -6.50
C LYS A 55 10.74 -1.57 -6.80
N ASN A 56 10.68 -0.78 -7.87
CA ASN A 56 11.77 0.11 -8.26
C ASN A 56 11.97 1.25 -7.26
N LEU A 57 10.88 1.87 -6.80
CA LEU A 57 10.94 2.93 -5.80
C LEU A 57 11.55 2.46 -4.48
N ILE A 58 11.14 1.29 -3.99
CA ILE A 58 11.70 0.72 -2.75
C ILE A 58 13.20 0.41 -2.90
N ARG A 59 13.64 -0.08 -4.05
CA ARG A 59 15.06 -0.36 -4.32
C ARG A 59 15.91 0.90 -4.37
N SER A 60 15.38 1.99 -4.91
CA SER A 60 16.06 3.28 -5.05
C SER A 60 15.96 4.12 -3.76
N SER A 61 16.33 3.54 -2.62
CA SER A 61 16.05 4.10 -1.29
C SER A 61 16.78 5.40 -0.93
N SER A 62 17.72 5.88 -1.73
CA SER A 62 18.50 7.12 -1.48
C SER A 62 17.84 8.40 -2.00
N GLN A 63 16.72 8.30 -2.73
CA GLN A 63 16.05 9.45 -3.32
C GLN A 63 15.24 10.24 -2.30
N ASN A 64 15.19 11.57 -2.48
CA ASN A 64 14.38 12.47 -1.66
C ASN A 64 12.98 12.72 -2.25
N ILE A 65 12.78 12.42 -3.53
CA ILE A 65 11.50 12.55 -4.22
C ILE A 65 11.07 11.16 -4.69
N TRP A 66 9.86 10.77 -4.27
CA TRP A 66 9.25 9.48 -4.58
C TRP A 66 8.03 9.75 -5.46
N ASP A 67 8.12 9.40 -6.74
CA ASP A 67 7.03 9.60 -7.69
C ASP A 67 6.23 8.31 -7.86
N ALA A 68 5.01 8.29 -7.33
CA ALA A 68 4.09 7.15 -7.45
C ALA A 68 3.32 7.17 -8.78
N GLU A 69 3.61 8.09 -9.68
CA GLU A 69 2.92 8.27 -10.97
C GLU A 69 1.39 8.23 -10.79
N ASP A 70 0.69 7.36 -11.55
CA ASP A 70 -0.77 7.14 -11.42
C ASP A 70 -1.14 5.96 -10.52
N ALA A 71 -0.14 5.31 -9.88
CA ALA A 71 -0.32 4.10 -9.11
C ALA A 71 -0.91 4.37 -7.72
N GLY A 72 -2.23 4.31 -7.61
CA GLY A 72 -2.94 4.63 -6.38
C GLY A 72 -2.58 3.73 -5.19
N THR A 73 -2.33 2.45 -5.41
CA THR A 73 -1.89 1.51 -4.37
C THR A 73 -0.48 1.88 -3.90
N THR A 74 0.42 2.14 -4.85
CA THR A 74 1.79 2.57 -4.57
C THR A 74 1.82 3.85 -3.72
N MET A 75 1.05 4.87 -4.10
CA MET A 75 0.91 6.12 -3.32
C MET A 75 0.52 5.84 -1.86
N ARG A 76 -0.54 5.04 -1.61
CA ARG A 76 -1.04 4.78 -0.23
C ARG A 76 -0.08 3.92 0.57
N PHE A 77 0.48 2.89 -0.03
CA PHE A 77 1.40 2.00 0.66
C PHE A 77 2.73 2.69 0.98
N LEU A 78 3.26 3.48 0.04
CA LEU A 78 4.45 4.27 0.29
C LEU A 78 4.23 5.36 1.36
N THR A 79 3.05 5.94 1.46
CA THR A 79 2.75 6.91 2.52
C THR A 79 3.02 6.34 3.90
N SER A 80 2.51 5.14 4.21
CA SER A 80 2.75 4.48 5.50
C SER A 80 4.17 3.94 5.62
N PHE A 81 4.72 3.35 4.56
CA PHE A 81 6.08 2.83 4.53
C PHE A 81 7.12 3.93 4.80
N LEU A 82 7.01 5.06 4.11
CA LEU A 82 7.92 6.19 4.29
C LEU A 82 7.76 6.84 5.67
N ALA A 83 6.54 6.89 6.20
CA ALA A 83 6.29 7.39 7.55
C ALA A 83 7.01 6.58 8.65
N ILE A 84 7.34 5.31 8.39
CA ILE A 84 8.15 4.47 9.29
C ILE A 84 9.64 4.61 8.99
N THR A 85 10.02 4.63 7.71
CA THR A 85 11.41 4.38 7.29
C THR A 85 12.20 5.63 6.96
N LYS A 86 11.54 6.73 6.59
CA LYS A 86 12.19 7.94 6.05
C LYS A 86 11.68 9.21 6.73
N GLN A 87 12.47 10.28 6.58
CA GLN A 87 12.09 11.64 6.92
C GLN A 87 12.70 12.62 5.91
N GLY A 88 12.10 13.80 5.78
CA GLY A 88 12.55 14.83 4.84
C GLY A 88 12.26 14.50 3.37
N VAL A 89 11.42 13.51 3.08
CA VAL A 89 11.14 13.06 1.71
C VAL A 89 9.79 13.56 1.20
N LEU A 90 9.72 13.80 -0.11
CA LEU A 90 8.50 14.18 -0.82
C LEU A 90 7.93 12.96 -1.55
N LEU A 91 6.64 12.69 -1.38
CA LEU A 91 5.89 11.69 -2.13
C LEU A 91 4.89 12.40 -3.04
N THR A 92 5.04 12.20 -4.33
CA THR A 92 4.26 12.87 -5.38
C THR A 92 3.68 11.87 -6.39
N GLY A 93 3.05 12.37 -7.44
CA GLY A 93 2.54 11.63 -8.58
C GLY A 93 2.08 12.59 -9.67
N THR A 94 1.49 12.04 -10.74
CA THR A 94 0.96 12.82 -11.85
C THR A 94 -0.14 13.79 -11.41
N GLU A 95 -0.51 14.73 -12.27
CA GLU A 95 -1.63 15.66 -12.04
C GLU A 95 -2.97 14.94 -11.76
N ARG A 96 -3.12 13.72 -12.30
CA ARG A 96 -4.27 12.86 -11.99
C ARG A 96 -4.19 12.33 -10.55
N MET A 97 -3.00 11.91 -10.10
CA MET A 97 -2.78 11.43 -8.74
C MET A 97 -2.99 12.54 -7.71
N LYS A 98 -2.56 13.77 -7.99
CA LYS A 98 -2.77 14.95 -7.15
C LYS A 98 -4.26 15.30 -6.91
N LYS A 99 -5.17 14.77 -7.72
CA LYS A 99 -6.63 14.91 -7.54
C LYS A 99 -7.26 13.77 -6.72
N ARG A 100 -6.48 12.79 -6.28
CA ARG A 100 -6.98 11.63 -5.51
C ARG A 100 -6.73 11.84 -4.02
N PRO A 101 -7.79 11.85 -3.17
CA PRO A 101 -7.63 12.16 -1.75
C PRO A 101 -6.77 11.14 -1.01
N ILE A 102 -6.02 11.63 -0.01
CA ILE A 102 -5.18 10.84 0.88
C ILE A 102 -5.32 11.25 2.35
N LYS A 103 -6.16 12.25 2.63
CA LYS A 103 -6.31 12.87 3.95
C LYS A 103 -6.52 11.86 5.07
N ILE A 104 -7.43 10.92 4.89
CA ILE A 104 -7.78 9.94 5.93
C ILE A 104 -6.55 9.14 6.39
N LEU A 105 -5.66 8.76 5.46
CA LEU A 105 -4.44 8.03 5.79
C LEU A 105 -3.42 8.94 6.49
N VAL A 106 -3.22 10.14 5.98
CA VAL A 106 -2.30 11.12 6.57
C VAL A 106 -2.74 11.50 7.99
N ASP A 107 -4.03 11.77 8.19
CA ASP A 107 -4.58 12.07 9.52
C ASP A 107 -4.39 10.89 10.50
N ALA A 108 -4.58 9.65 10.03
CA ALA A 108 -4.36 8.45 10.84
C ALA A 108 -2.88 8.30 11.24
N LEU A 109 -1.95 8.49 10.29
CA LEU A 109 -0.51 8.43 10.55
C LEU A 109 -0.04 9.55 11.49
N ASN A 110 -0.52 10.77 11.30
CA ASN A 110 -0.20 11.89 12.19
C ASN A 110 -0.74 11.66 13.61
N LYS A 111 -1.93 11.03 13.76
CA LYS A 111 -2.48 10.65 15.06
C LYS A 111 -1.61 9.65 15.83
N ILE A 112 -0.90 8.78 15.15
CA ILE A 112 0.01 7.80 15.79
C ILE A 112 1.44 8.32 15.96
N GLY A 113 1.73 9.55 15.51
CA GLY A 113 2.99 10.24 15.77
C GLY A 113 3.90 10.45 14.57
N ALA A 114 3.39 10.34 13.34
CA ALA A 114 4.08 10.85 12.16
C ALA A 114 3.98 12.38 12.10
N GLU A 115 4.82 12.99 11.27
CA GLU A 115 4.69 14.40 10.91
C GLU A 115 4.67 14.51 9.38
N ILE A 116 3.47 14.49 8.82
CA ILE A 116 3.22 14.54 7.38
C ILE A 116 2.43 15.80 7.07
N SER A 117 2.90 16.57 6.08
CA SER A 117 2.24 17.79 5.60
C SER A 117 1.92 17.69 4.10
N TYR A 118 0.97 18.50 3.68
CA TYR A 118 0.65 18.68 2.26
C TYR A 118 1.48 19.84 1.71
N THR A 119 1.99 19.72 0.48
CA THR A 119 2.81 20.78 -0.13
C THR A 119 2.04 21.70 -1.06
N GLU A 120 0.90 21.25 -1.58
CA GLU A 120 0.05 22.02 -2.50
C GLU A 120 -1.37 22.17 -1.92
N LYS A 121 -2.19 21.13 -1.98
CA LYS A 121 -3.60 21.16 -1.58
C LYS A 121 -3.84 20.27 -0.37
N ASP A 122 -4.49 20.82 0.68
CA ASP A 122 -4.85 20.02 1.87
C ASP A 122 -5.68 18.79 1.50
N GLY A 123 -5.26 17.65 2.04
CA GLY A 123 -5.91 16.36 1.81
C GLY A 123 -5.47 15.60 0.55
N TYR A 124 -4.58 16.17 -0.26
CA TYR A 124 -4.15 15.61 -1.55
C TYR A 124 -2.63 15.57 -1.68
N PRO A 125 -2.08 14.62 -2.50
CA PRO A 125 -0.66 14.68 -2.87
C PRO A 125 -0.36 16.00 -3.63
N PRO A 126 0.91 16.46 -3.63
CA PRO A 126 2.08 15.87 -2.99
C PRO A 126 2.07 16.04 -1.47
N ILE A 127 2.69 15.06 -0.77
CA ILE A 127 2.86 15.09 0.68
C ILE A 127 4.35 15.03 1.05
N LYS A 128 4.72 15.69 2.12
CA LYS A 128 6.07 15.65 2.67
C LYS A 128 6.07 14.90 4.00
N ILE A 129 6.91 13.89 4.11
CA ILE A 129 7.19 13.20 5.37
C ILE A 129 8.27 14.02 6.08
N ASN A 130 7.87 14.91 6.98
CA ASN A 130 8.80 15.79 7.69
C ASN A 130 9.60 14.99 8.74
N ARG A 131 8.89 14.11 9.48
CA ARG A 131 9.48 13.23 10.46
C ARG A 131 8.77 11.86 10.45
N LYS A 132 9.58 10.80 10.59
CA LYS A 132 9.04 9.44 10.73
C LYS A 132 8.28 9.28 12.05
N ILE A 133 7.46 8.23 12.13
CA ILE A 133 6.63 7.96 13.30
C ILE A 133 7.51 7.82 14.56
N SER A 134 7.18 8.64 15.58
CA SER A 134 7.51 8.42 16.97
C SER A 134 6.18 8.09 17.65
N GLN A 135 5.94 6.80 17.91
CA GLN A 135 4.60 6.33 18.30
C GLN A 135 4.11 7.00 19.61
N ILE A 136 2.97 7.68 19.50
CA ILE A 136 2.31 8.38 20.63
C ILE A 136 0.94 7.79 20.96
N LYS A 137 0.39 6.92 20.08
CA LYS A 137 -0.87 6.20 20.27
C LYS A 137 -0.76 4.78 19.76
N GLU A 138 -1.45 3.87 20.45
CA GLU A 138 -1.51 2.43 20.15
C GLU A 138 -2.84 2.02 19.50
N SER A 139 -3.77 2.95 19.39
CA SER A 139 -5.08 2.70 18.80
C SER A 139 -5.58 3.88 18.00
N ILE A 140 -6.27 3.56 16.91
CA ILE A 140 -6.98 4.52 16.05
C ILE A 140 -8.31 3.96 15.60
N SER A 141 -9.27 4.85 15.35
CA SER A 141 -10.52 4.50 14.67
C SER A 141 -10.48 5.03 13.24
N ILE A 142 -10.90 4.21 12.30
CA ILE A 142 -10.96 4.56 10.87
C ILE A 142 -12.28 4.09 10.27
N ARG A 143 -12.84 4.85 9.32
CA ARG A 143 -14.06 4.45 8.63
C ARG A 143 -13.81 3.23 7.75
N GLY A 144 -14.74 2.28 7.73
CA GLY A 144 -14.66 1.07 6.90
C GLY A 144 -15.26 1.22 5.50
N ASP A 145 -15.98 2.31 5.24
CA ASP A 145 -16.56 2.65 3.92
C ASP A 145 -15.56 3.31 2.96
N ILE A 146 -14.31 3.48 3.40
CA ILE A 146 -13.20 3.98 2.60
C ILE A 146 -12.48 2.86 1.86
N SER A 147 -11.51 3.26 1.01
CA SER A 147 -10.66 2.30 0.31
C SER A 147 -9.90 1.39 1.29
N SER A 148 -9.95 0.08 1.05
CA SER A 148 -9.14 -0.93 1.76
C SER A 148 -7.64 -0.64 1.76
N GLN A 149 -7.15 0.15 0.80
CA GLN A 149 -5.75 0.54 0.71
C GLN A 149 -5.27 1.32 1.94
N TYR A 150 -6.13 2.14 2.56
CA TYR A 150 -5.79 2.87 3.78
C TYR A 150 -5.63 1.91 4.96
N ILE A 151 -6.60 1.02 5.15
CA ILE A 151 -6.60 0.03 6.24
C ILE A 151 -5.43 -0.94 6.07
N SER A 152 -5.25 -1.50 4.86
CA SER A 152 -4.12 -2.40 4.56
C SER A 152 -2.76 -1.73 4.78
N SER A 153 -2.64 -0.46 4.41
CA SER A 153 -1.41 0.32 4.58
C SER A 153 -1.02 0.46 6.05
N LEU A 154 -2.00 0.74 6.92
CA LEU A 154 -1.80 0.82 8.38
C LEU A 154 -1.52 -0.55 9.00
N LEU A 155 -2.22 -1.60 8.56
CA LEU A 155 -2.00 -2.96 9.06
C LEU A 155 -0.60 -3.48 8.74
N MET A 156 -0.07 -3.18 7.56
CA MET A 156 1.29 -3.62 7.17
C MET A 156 2.39 -3.00 8.05
N ILE A 157 2.20 -1.77 8.52
CA ILE A 157 3.18 -1.12 9.40
C ILE A 157 2.96 -1.43 10.89
N ALA A 158 1.77 -1.91 11.27
CA ALA A 158 1.43 -2.19 12.67
C ALA A 158 2.42 -3.12 13.38
N PRO A 159 2.91 -4.22 12.76
CA PRO A 159 3.87 -5.12 13.41
C PRO A 159 5.24 -4.51 13.69
N VAL A 160 5.65 -3.47 12.97
CA VAL A 160 6.96 -2.81 13.17
C VAL A 160 6.90 -1.59 14.07
N LEU A 161 5.71 -1.20 14.51
CA LEU A 161 5.56 -0.18 15.55
C LEU A 161 5.94 -0.76 16.93
N PRO A 162 6.55 0.02 17.84
CA PRO A 162 7.01 -0.46 19.14
C PRO A 162 5.94 -1.19 19.95
N ASN A 163 4.71 -0.66 19.96
CA ASN A 163 3.58 -1.20 20.73
C ASN A 163 2.50 -1.81 19.84
N GLY A 164 2.82 -2.09 18.55
CA GLY A 164 1.80 -2.49 17.58
C GLY A 164 0.79 -1.38 17.29
N LEU A 165 -0.35 -1.72 16.71
CA LEU A 165 -1.43 -0.77 16.42
C LEU A 165 -2.79 -1.49 16.42
N LYS A 166 -3.68 -1.08 17.31
CA LYS A 166 -5.09 -1.47 17.26
C LYS A 166 -5.84 -0.56 16.28
N ILE A 167 -6.54 -1.14 15.32
CA ILE A 167 -7.34 -0.39 14.36
C ILE A 167 -8.82 -0.77 14.53
N ASP A 168 -9.61 0.15 15.03
CA ASP A 168 -11.06 0.00 15.14
C ASP A 168 -11.70 0.49 13.83
N VAL A 169 -12.18 -0.47 13.04
CA VAL A 169 -12.83 -0.17 11.74
C VAL A 169 -14.32 0.04 11.95
N MET A 170 -14.76 1.29 11.78
CA MET A 170 -16.17 1.65 11.94
C MET A 170 -17.00 1.18 10.73
N PRO A 171 -18.17 0.58 10.96
CA PRO A 171 -19.06 0.12 9.88
C PRO A 171 -19.61 1.31 9.06
N PRO A 172 -20.02 1.04 7.77
CA PRO A 172 -19.95 -0.23 7.08
C PRO A 172 -18.55 -0.55 6.55
N PHE A 173 -18.19 -1.85 6.41
CA PHE A 173 -16.88 -2.29 5.95
C PHE A 173 -16.99 -3.04 4.61
N TYR A 174 -17.06 -2.28 3.51
CA TYR A 174 -17.30 -2.83 2.16
C TYR A 174 -16.11 -3.58 1.56
N SER A 175 -14.90 -3.13 1.84
CA SER A 175 -13.69 -3.68 1.21
C SER A 175 -12.97 -4.72 2.06
N LYS A 176 -13.69 -5.41 2.97
CA LYS A 176 -13.14 -6.44 3.86
C LYS A 176 -12.30 -7.50 3.15
N PRO A 177 -12.71 -8.08 1.99
CA PRO A 177 -11.92 -9.12 1.32
C PRO A 177 -10.49 -8.67 0.97
N TYR A 178 -10.29 -7.41 0.57
CA TYR A 178 -8.95 -6.89 0.24
C TYR A 178 -8.05 -6.70 1.47
N VAL A 179 -8.63 -6.47 2.64
CA VAL A 179 -7.89 -6.43 3.90
C VAL A 179 -7.55 -7.85 4.35
N CYS A 180 -8.45 -8.80 4.12
CA CYS A 180 -8.24 -10.21 4.47
C CYS A 180 -7.08 -10.87 3.69
N LEU A 181 -6.62 -10.31 2.57
CA LEU A 181 -5.40 -10.76 1.89
C LEU A 181 -4.17 -10.75 2.82
N LEU A 182 -4.19 -9.93 3.87
CA LEU A 182 -3.09 -9.88 4.84
C LEU A 182 -3.09 -11.05 5.83
N TYR A 183 -4.18 -11.83 5.97
CA TYR A 183 -4.22 -12.98 6.88
C TYR A 183 -3.30 -14.13 6.47
N THR A 184 -3.05 -14.27 5.18
CA THR A 184 -2.16 -15.29 4.62
C THR A 184 -0.79 -14.75 4.24
N SER A 185 -0.56 -13.45 4.45
CA SER A 185 0.73 -12.82 4.17
C SER A 185 1.66 -12.97 5.39
N PRO A 186 2.99 -13.19 5.18
CA PRO A 186 3.94 -13.24 6.29
C PRO A 186 3.98 -11.92 7.06
N SER A 187 4.23 -12.01 8.36
CA SER A 187 4.43 -10.83 9.21
C SER A 187 5.92 -10.47 9.31
N PRO A 188 6.30 -9.18 9.40
CA PRO A 188 7.66 -8.78 9.71
C PRO A 188 8.21 -9.31 11.04
N ARG A 189 7.32 -9.80 11.92
CA ARG A 189 7.67 -10.41 13.22
C ARG A 189 7.66 -11.93 13.21
N ASP A 190 7.28 -12.57 12.09
CA ASP A 190 7.31 -14.03 12.01
C ASP A 190 8.75 -14.52 12.13
N PRO A 191 9.01 -15.55 12.95
CA PRO A 191 10.33 -16.16 13.01
C PRO A 191 10.66 -16.79 11.66
N THR A 192 11.86 -16.58 11.19
CA THR A 192 12.43 -17.20 9.98
C THR A 192 12.96 -18.58 10.30
#